data_533fe475f024f804c9331aeb021d8670
#
_entry.id   533fe475f024f804c9331aeb021d8670
#
_cell.length_a   1.000
_cell.length_b   1.000
_cell.length_c   1.000
_cell.angle_alpha   90.00
_cell.angle_beta   90.00
_cell.angle_gamma   90.00
#
_symmetry.space_group_name_H-M   'P 1'
#
loop_
_entity.id
_entity.type
_entity.pdbx_description
1 polymer ?
#
loop_
_entity_poly.entity_id
_entity_poly.type
_entity_poly.pdbx_seq_one_letter_code
_entity_poly.pdbx_strand_id
1 'polypeptide(L)'
;MKYICWFSCGVTSAISCKIAIDSGKDVDLWYIETGAEHEDNKRFLADCERWYGRKINVARSDKFSCPLDVARKELFNTPFGAPCTKYLKKEVRQKQIMPLYPDNVIHILGFEYTQHEVNRALRWKEQQTPNCYFPLIDKRLNKKACLMMLKSAGIEIPMMYKLGYHNNNCIGCFKGGMGYWNKIRKDFPDVFNEVAQVEVETKHTILKENGEQLYLKDLPKDKGNQKDLEIPDCGLFCDVQMAGLPIKEIENVRETLGYK
;
A
#
# COMPACT_ATOMS: atom_id res chain seq x y z
N MET A 1 -8.61 -22.16 12.37
CA MET A 1 -8.64 -21.49 11.08
C MET A 1 -7.47 -20.53 11.06
N LYS A 2 -6.62 -20.55 10.02
CA LYS A 2 -5.39 -19.76 9.92
C LYS A 2 -5.67 -18.41 9.29
N TYR A 3 -4.99 -17.37 9.76
CA TYR A 3 -5.10 -16.01 9.26
C TYR A 3 -3.73 -15.48 8.82
N ILE A 4 -3.68 -14.71 7.75
CA ILE A 4 -2.50 -13.96 7.33
C ILE A 4 -2.82 -12.48 7.44
N CYS A 5 -2.08 -11.74 8.25
CA CYS A 5 -2.18 -10.29 8.32
C CYS A 5 -1.09 -9.65 7.46
N TRP A 6 -1.51 -8.84 6.49
CA TRP A 6 -0.62 -8.14 5.58
C TRP A 6 -0.21 -6.80 6.18
N PHE A 7 0.95 -6.81 6.84
CA PHE A 7 1.57 -5.62 7.38
C PHE A 7 2.31 -4.87 6.27
N SER A 8 2.01 -3.59 6.08
CA SER A 8 2.61 -2.75 5.02
C SER A 8 3.47 -1.60 5.56
N CYS A 9 3.86 -1.64 6.82
CA CYS A 9 4.47 -0.52 7.54
C CYS A 9 3.60 0.77 7.55
N GLY A 10 2.33 0.69 7.17
CA GLY A 10 1.37 1.78 7.30
C GLY A 10 0.60 1.72 8.62
N VAL A 11 0.09 2.85 9.08
CA VAL A 11 -0.65 2.93 10.35
C VAL A 11 -1.91 2.06 10.37
N THR A 12 -2.64 1.99 9.28
CA THR A 12 -3.87 1.18 9.17
C THR A 12 -3.58 -0.31 9.23
N SER A 13 -2.56 -0.78 8.51
CA SER A 13 -2.13 -2.18 8.58
C SER A 13 -1.61 -2.56 9.96
N ALA A 14 -0.89 -1.66 10.64
CA ALA A 14 -0.41 -1.90 11.99
C ALA A 14 -1.56 -2.11 12.98
N ILE A 15 -2.58 -1.27 12.95
CA ILE A 15 -3.75 -1.43 13.83
C ILE A 15 -4.56 -2.68 13.45
N SER A 16 -4.72 -2.98 12.17
CA SER A 16 -5.41 -4.21 11.73
C SER A 16 -4.75 -5.47 12.25
N CYS A 17 -3.41 -5.54 12.19
CA CYS A 17 -2.64 -6.64 12.76
C CYS A 17 -2.85 -6.75 14.28
N LYS A 18 -2.79 -5.63 15.00
CA LYS A 18 -3.00 -5.61 16.45
C LYS A 18 -4.39 -6.11 16.83
N ILE A 19 -5.45 -5.60 16.18
CA ILE A 19 -6.83 -6.05 16.43
C ILE A 19 -6.98 -7.56 16.19
N ALA A 20 -6.36 -8.08 15.13
CA ALA A 20 -6.43 -9.50 14.81
C ALA A 20 -5.73 -10.36 15.88
N ILE A 21 -4.55 -9.94 16.35
CA ILE A 21 -3.82 -10.61 17.40
C ILE A 21 -4.61 -10.59 18.71
N ASP A 22 -5.12 -9.43 19.12
CA ASP A 22 -5.85 -9.28 20.38
C ASP A 22 -7.19 -10.02 20.39
N SER A 23 -7.74 -10.34 19.22
CA SER A 23 -8.94 -11.18 19.10
C SER A 23 -8.67 -12.69 19.30
N GLY A 24 -7.44 -13.08 19.63
CA GLY A 24 -7.07 -14.47 19.87
C GLY A 24 -7.01 -15.35 18.60
N LYS A 25 -7.04 -14.74 17.40
CA LYS A 25 -6.92 -15.47 16.14
C LYS A 25 -5.50 -16.03 15.95
N ASP A 26 -5.41 -17.19 15.30
CA ASP A 26 -4.13 -17.76 14.87
C ASP A 26 -3.62 -17.01 13.63
N VAL A 27 -2.84 -15.93 13.88
CA VAL A 27 -2.41 -14.97 12.87
C VAL A 27 -0.92 -15.11 12.58
N ASP A 28 -0.55 -15.23 11.32
CA ASP A 28 0.81 -14.95 10.85
C ASP A 28 0.89 -13.56 10.27
N LEU A 29 1.98 -12.86 10.54
CA LEU A 29 2.24 -11.50 10.09
C LEU A 29 3.25 -11.54 8.96
N TRP A 30 2.93 -10.89 7.84
CA TRP A 30 3.81 -10.78 6.68
C TRP A 30 3.97 -9.35 6.21
N TYR A 31 5.22 -8.98 5.98
CA TYR A 31 5.62 -7.75 5.30
C TYR A 31 6.33 -8.11 3.99
N ILE A 32 5.86 -7.57 2.87
CA ILE A 32 6.54 -7.68 1.59
C ILE A 32 7.25 -6.37 1.32
N GLU A 33 8.57 -6.40 1.44
CA GLU A 33 9.44 -5.25 1.20
C GLU A 33 9.75 -5.12 -0.28
N THR A 34 9.67 -3.89 -0.81
CA THR A 34 9.84 -3.59 -2.23
C THR A 34 11.20 -2.97 -2.57
N GLY A 35 11.97 -2.61 -1.56
CA GLY A 35 13.31 -2.04 -1.70
C GLY A 35 13.34 -0.53 -2.00
N ALA A 36 12.20 0.16 -1.88
CA ALA A 36 12.13 1.61 -2.06
C ALA A 36 11.38 2.32 -0.92
N GLU A 37 11.21 1.64 0.20
CA GLU A 37 10.62 2.20 1.40
C GLU A 37 11.61 3.12 2.12
N HIS A 38 11.07 4.07 2.89
CA HIS A 38 11.89 4.87 3.79
C HIS A 38 12.57 3.98 4.84
N GLU A 39 13.83 4.25 5.16
CA GLU A 39 14.63 3.44 6.10
C GLU A 39 13.99 3.35 7.50
N ASP A 40 13.24 4.36 7.92
CA ASP A 40 12.48 4.39 9.17
C ASP A 40 11.45 3.25 9.30
N ASN A 41 11.09 2.59 8.19
CA ASN A 41 10.22 1.42 8.23
C ASN A 41 10.81 0.28 9.07
N LYS A 42 12.13 0.17 9.14
CA LYS A 42 12.81 -0.82 9.99
C LYS A 42 12.55 -0.56 11.48
N ARG A 43 12.61 0.72 11.91
CA ARG A 43 12.26 1.12 13.27
C ARG A 43 10.80 0.82 13.55
N PHE A 44 9.88 1.28 12.67
CA PHE A 44 8.44 1.10 12.85
C PHE A 44 8.04 -0.38 12.89
N LEU A 45 8.65 -1.21 12.04
CA LEU A 45 8.45 -2.66 12.07
C LEU A 45 8.88 -3.23 13.43
N ALA A 46 10.08 -2.87 13.93
CA ALA A 46 10.58 -3.35 15.22
C ALA A 46 9.70 -2.86 16.40
N ASP A 47 9.18 -1.64 16.33
CA ASP A 47 8.25 -1.11 17.32
C ASP A 47 6.94 -1.92 17.33
N CYS A 48 6.41 -2.21 16.15
CA CYS A 48 5.21 -3.04 16.00
C CYS A 48 5.44 -4.49 16.50
N GLU A 49 6.58 -5.11 16.21
CA GLU A 49 6.91 -6.44 16.72
C GLU A 49 6.91 -6.48 18.26
N ARG A 50 7.53 -5.47 18.91
CA ARG A 50 7.52 -5.33 20.37
C ARG A 50 6.09 -5.19 20.91
N TRP A 51 5.29 -4.36 20.28
CA TRP A 51 3.90 -4.13 20.66
C TRP A 51 3.01 -5.36 20.49
N TYR A 52 3.26 -6.12 19.43
CA TYR A 52 2.53 -7.36 19.16
C TYR A 52 2.98 -8.54 20.05
N GLY A 53 4.20 -8.48 20.59
CA GLY A 53 4.86 -9.64 21.20
C GLY A 53 5.13 -10.78 20.19
N ARG A 54 5.24 -10.46 18.90
CA ARG A 54 5.39 -11.40 17.78
C ARG A 54 6.27 -10.84 16.69
N LYS A 55 6.99 -11.73 16.00
CA LYS A 55 7.76 -11.38 14.81
C LYS A 55 6.88 -11.20 13.58
N ILE A 56 7.32 -10.33 12.70
CA ILE A 56 6.74 -10.11 11.38
C ILE A 56 7.67 -10.78 10.37
N ASN A 57 7.15 -11.76 9.63
CA ASN A 57 7.90 -12.38 8.54
C ASN A 57 8.10 -11.36 7.42
N VAL A 58 9.31 -11.29 6.88
CA VAL A 58 9.65 -10.39 5.78
C VAL A 58 9.94 -11.21 4.53
N ALA A 59 9.29 -10.85 3.42
CA ALA A 59 9.54 -11.43 2.11
C ALA A 59 9.95 -10.33 1.12
N ARG A 60 10.74 -10.70 0.12
CA ARG A 60 11.21 -9.83 -0.96
C ARG A 60 11.19 -10.57 -2.28
N SER A 61 11.13 -9.83 -3.38
CA SER A 61 11.33 -10.42 -4.69
C SER A 61 12.76 -10.93 -4.84
N ASP A 62 12.89 -12.13 -5.38
CA ASP A 62 14.15 -12.73 -5.80
C ASP A 62 14.58 -12.29 -7.21
N LYS A 63 13.69 -11.64 -7.95
CA LYS A 63 13.88 -11.23 -9.34
C LYS A 63 14.30 -9.77 -9.50
N PHE A 64 13.78 -8.89 -8.65
CA PHE A 64 14.00 -7.44 -8.71
C PHE A 64 14.26 -6.88 -7.30
N SER A 65 15.23 -5.97 -7.20
CA SER A 65 15.60 -5.37 -5.92
C SER A 65 14.70 -4.18 -5.53
N CYS A 66 14.15 -3.46 -6.51
CA CYS A 66 13.35 -2.27 -6.27
C CYS A 66 12.42 -1.92 -7.45
N PRO A 67 11.48 -0.95 -7.31
CA PRO A 67 10.62 -0.51 -8.39
C PRO A 67 11.36 -0.01 -9.65
N LEU A 68 12.50 0.64 -9.48
CA LEU A 68 13.29 1.13 -10.62
C LEU A 68 13.90 0.00 -11.46
N ASP A 69 14.34 -1.09 -10.82
CA ASP A 69 14.79 -2.27 -11.54
C ASP A 69 13.68 -2.87 -12.41
N VAL A 70 12.46 -2.84 -11.90
CA VAL A 70 11.28 -3.26 -12.69
C VAL A 70 11.06 -2.30 -13.84
N ALA A 71 11.10 -0.97 -13.59
CA ALA A 71 10.86 0.04 -14.62
C ALA A 71 11.88 0.01 -15.78
N ARG A 72 13.15 -0.34 -15.50
CA ARG A 72 14.18 -0.51 -16.55
C ARG A 72 13.92 -1.68 -17.49
N LYS A 73 13.20 -2.70 -17.04
CA LYS A 73 12.91 -3.92 -17.84
C LYS A 73 11.51 -3.97 -18.40
N GLU A 74 10.59 -3.32 -17.72
CA GLU A 74 9.17 -3.29 -18.06
C GLU A 74 8.77 -1.84 -18.38
N LEU A 75 7.73 -1.32 -17.76
CA LEU A 75 7.32 0.09 -17.83
C LEU A 75 7.04 0.61 -16.42
N PHE A 76 6.96 1.93 -16.26
CA PHE A 76 6.52 2.52 -14.99
C PHE A 76 5.06 2.17 -14.69
N ASN A 77 4.18 2.41 -15.66
CA ASN A 77 2.75 2.15 -15.57
C ASN A 77 2.24 1.59 -16.89
N THR A 78 1.26 0.69 -16.78
CA THR A 78 0.51 0.13 -17.92
C THR A 78 -0.97 0.36 -17.72
N PRO A 79 -1.83 0.17 -18.75
CA PRO A 79 -3.28 0.18 -18.57
C PRO A 79 -3.78 -0.82 -17.51
N PHE A 80 -2.99 -1.86 -17.24
CA PHE A 80 -3.28 -2.90 -16.25
C PHE A 80 -2.67 -2.64 -14.87
N GLY A 81 -2.10 -1.46 -14.64
CA GLY A 81 -1.47 -1.04 -13.39
C GLY A 81 0.06 -0.99 -13.45
N ALA A 82 0.69 -0.73 -12.31
CA ALA A 82 2.14 -0.61 -12.21
C ALA A 82 2.80 -2.00 -12.15
N PRO A 83 3.73 -2.34 -13.07
CA PRO A 83 4.46 -3.61 -13.08
C PRO A 83 5.20 -3.91 -11.77
N CYS A 84 5.70 -2.89 -11.08
CA CYS A 84 6.33 -3.07 -9.76
C CYS A 84 5.37 -3.72 -8.75
N THR A 85 4.07 -3.44 -8.79
CA THR A 85 3.09 -4.13 -7.94
C THR A 85 3.00 -5.61 -8.27
N LYS A 86 3.03 -5.96 -9.56
CA LYS A 86 3.02 -7.36 -10.02
C LYS A 86 4.24 -8.11 -9.50
N TYR A 87 5.44 -7.62 -9.80
CA TYR A 87 6.68 -8.36 -9.57
C TYR A 87 7.16 -8.31 -8.11
N LEU A 88 7.01 -7.16 -7.44
CA LEU A 88 7.52 -6.98 -6.08
C LEU A 88 6.53 -7.34 -4.97
N LYS A 89 5.23 -7.46 -5.29
CA LYS A 89 4.21 -7.79 -4.28
C LYS A 89 3.40 -9.03 -4.63
N LYS A 90 2.70 -9.04 -5.79
CA LYS A 90 1.80 -10.13 -6.13
C LYS A 90 2.53 -11.45 -6.36
N GLU A 91 3.61 -11.44 -7.13
CA GLU A 91 4.39 -12.65 -7.37
C GLU A 91 5.06 -13.16 -6.10
N VAL A 92 5.59 -12.29 -5.25
CA VAL A 92 6.15 -12.67 -3.94
C VAL A 92 5.08 -13.35 -3.10
N ARG A 93 3.91 -12.73 -2.97
CA ARG A 93 2.79 -13.34 -2.26
C ARG A 93 2.45 -14.71 -2.83
N GLN A 94 2.23 -14.80 -4.14
CA GLN A 94 1.74 -16.02 -4.78
C GLN A 94 2.75 -17.16 -4.78
N LYS A 95 4.04 -16.83 -5.01
CA LYS A 95 5.08 -17.85 -5.21
C LYS A 95 5.81 -18.24 -3.93
N GLN A 96 5.99 -17.29 -2.98
CA GLN A 96 6.78 -17.52 -1.78
C GLN A 96 5.94 -17.72 -0.53
N ILE A 97 4.79 -17.03 -0.42
CA ILE A 97 4.02 -17.02 0.82
C ILE A 97 2.82 -17.98 0.74
N MET A 98 2.00 -17.85 -0.30
CA MET A 98 0.77 -18.66 -0.38
C MET A 98 1.00 -20.17 -0.36
N PRO A 99 2.07 -20.74 -0.94
CA PRO A 99 2.33 -22.19 -0.82
C PRO A 99 2.54 -22.72 0.61
N LEU A 100 2.76 -21.81 1.57
CA LEU A 100 2.92 -22.16 2.99
C LEU A 100 1.57 -22.33 3.73
N TYR A 101 0.46 -22.02 3.06
CA TYR A 101 -0.87 -21.94 3.69
C TYR A 101 -1.90 -22.78 2.94
N PRO A 102 -2.94 -23.25 3.65
CA PRO A 102 -4.07 -23.93 3.02
C PRO A 102 -4.93 -22.93 2.23
N ASP A 103 -5.66 -23.43 1.23
CA ASP A 103 -6.49 -22.61 0.33
C ASP A 103 -7.56 -21.78 1.05
N ASN A 104 -8.00 -22.21 2.23
CA ASN A 104 -9.03 -21.54 3.03
C ASN A 104 -8.48 -20.53 4.06
N VAL A 105 -7.21 -20.13 3.94
CA VAL A 105 -6.62 -19.10 4.81
C VAL A 105 -7.37 -17.77 4.67
N ILE A 106 -7.55 -17.07 5.80
CA ILE A 106 -8.20 -15.76 5.80
C ILE A 106 -7.16 -14.64 5.73
N HIS A 107 -7.33 -13.73 4.77
CA HIS A 107 -6.46 -12.57 4.59
C HIS A 107 -6.99 -11.37 5.37
N ILE A 108 -6.16 -10.81 6.25
CA ILE A 108 -6.46 -9.60 7.00
C ILE A 108 -5.80 -8.40 6.33
N LEU A 109 -6.60 -7.38 6.06
CA LEU A 109 -6.19 -6.18 5.32
C LEU A 109 -6.52 -4.91 6.08
N GLY A 110 -5.65 -3.92 5.97
CA GLY A 110 -5.73 -2.64 6.64
C GLY A 110 -6.62 -1.60 5.94
N PHE A 111 -7.74 -2.01 5.34
CA PHE A 111 -8.69 -1.08 4.73
C PHE A 111 -9.42 -0.30 5.81
N GLU A 112 -9.26 1.02 5.78
CA GLU A 112 -9.88 1.92 6.76
C GLU A 112 -11.38 2.15 6.49
N TYR A 113 -12.11 2.60 7.51
CA TYR A 113 -13.54 2.91 7.39
C TYR A 113 -13.73 4.27 6.70
N THR A 114 -13.58 4.28 5.38
CA THR A 114 -13.92 5.39 4.48
C THR A 114 -14.76 4.86 3.33
N GLN A 115 -15.56 5.72 2.69
CA GLN A 115 -16.40 5.31 1.56
C GLN A 115 -15.60 4.60 0.47
N HIS A 116 -14.42 5.14 0.15
CA HIS A 116 -13.54 4.57 -0.88
C HIS A 116 -13.08 3.16 -0.54
N GLU A 117 -12.55 2.93 0.67
CA GLU A 117 -12.00 1.64 1.08
C GLU A 117 -13.10 0.61 1.35
N VAL A 118 -14.26 1.05 1.86
CA VAL A 118 -15.45 0.21 1.99
C VAL A 118 -15.92 -0.29 0.62
N ASN A 119 -16.07 0.59 -0.35
CA ASN A 119 -16.45 0.19 -1.72
C ASN A 119 -15.42 -0.75 -2.35
N ARG A 120 -14.15 -0.57 -2.02
CA ARG A 120 -13.08 -1.47 -2.44
C ARG A 120 -13.21 -2.85 -1.81
N ALA A 121 -13.51 -2.94 -0.50
CA ALA A 121 -13.73 -4.19 0.20
C ALA A 121 -14.95 -4.96 -0.32
N LEU A 122 -16.05 -4.25 -0.61
CA LEU A 122 -17.25 -4.85 -1.19
C LEU A 122 -16.99 -5.47 -2.57
N ARG A 123 -16.30 -4.75 -3.45
CA ARG A 123 -15.90 -5.27 -4.77
C ARG A 123 -15.03 -6.53 -4.66
N TRP A 124 -14.14 -6.58 -3.69
CA TRP A 124 -13.33 -7.77 -3.45
C TRP A 124 -14.17 -8.97 -3.07
N LYS A 125 -15.18 -8.78 -2.24
CA LYS A 125 -16.12 -9.83 -1.88
C LYS A 125 -16.93 -10.31 -3.10
N GLU A 126 -17.42 -9.38 -3.93
CA GLU A 126 -18.18 -9.70 -5.15
C GLU A 126 -17.36 -10.47 -6.19
N GLN A 127 -16.06 -10.22 -6.29
CA GLN A 127 -15.15 -10.87 -7.25
C GLN A 127 -14.61 -12.23 -6.77
N GLN A 128 -15.23 -12.83 -5.75
CA GLN A 128 -14.81 -14.10 -5.18
C GLN A 128 -13.31 -14.12 -4.78
N THR A 129 -12.77 -12.99 -4.43
CA THR A 129 -11.43 -12.93 -3.83
C THR A 129 -11.41 -13.80 -2.58
N PRO A 130 -10.27 -14.44 -2.27
CA PRO A 130 -10.18 -15.34 -1.15
C PRO A 130 -10.68 -14.70 0.15
N ASN A 131 -11.08 -15.51 1.08
CA ASN A 131 -11.62 -15.11 2.37
C ASN A 131 -10.86 -13.95 2.98
N CYS A 132 -11.47 -12.76 3.03
CA CYS A 132 -10.86 -11.55 3.57
C CYS A 132 -11.61 -11.07 4.80
N TYR A 133 -10.85 -10.54 5.75
CA TYR A 133 -11.36 -9.84 6.91
C TYR A 133 -10.76 -8.43 6.98
N PHE A 134 -11.59 -7.42 7.23
CA PHE A 134 -11.24 -6.01 7.27
C PHE A 134 -11.51 -5.45 8.68
N PRO A 135 -10.59 -5.60 9.64
CA PRO A 135 -10.83 -5.25 11.04
C PRO A 135 -11.23 -3.80 11.25
N LEU A 136 -10.67 -2.87 10.45
CA LEU A 136 -10.96 -1.45 10.62
C LEU A 136 -12.36 -1.10 10.10
N ILE A 137 -12.83 -1.75 9.05
CA ILE A 137 -14.22 -1.58 8.57
C ILE A 137 -15.18 -2.16 9.60
N ASP A 138 -14.92 -3.35 10.11
CA ASP A 138 -15.73 -3.98 11.16
C ASP A 138 -15.85 -3.08 12.40
N LYS A 139 -14.75 -2.47 12.83
CA LYS A 139 -14.69 -1.60 14.00
C LYS A 139 -14.96 -0.11 13.69
N ARG A 140 -15.30 0.24 12.45
CA ARG A 140 -15.55 1.61 11.99
C ARG A 140 -14.39 2.58 12.29
N LEU A 141 -13.15 2.13 12.08
CA LEU A 141 -11.94 2.90 12.35
C LEU A 141 -11.38 3.51 11.05
N ASN A 142 -11.20 4.81 11.03
CA ASN A 142 -10.52 5.54 9.98
C ASN A 142 -9.03 5.76 10.34
N LYS A 143 -8.25 6.31 9.40
CA LYS A 143 -6.82 6.58 9.60
C LYS A 143 -6.54 7.46 10.82
N LYS A 144 -7.38 8.47 11.10
CA LYS A 144 -7.23 9.35 12.27
C LYS A 144 -7.34 8.55 13.58
N ALA A 145 -8.31 7.65 13.67
CA ALA A 145 -8.43 6.75 14.82
C ALA A 145 -7.21 5.84 14.96
N CYS A 146 -6.71 5.28 13.85
CA CYS A 146 -5.50 4.44 13.85
C CYS A 146 -4.26 5.22 14.35
N LEU A 147 -4.08 6.47 13.92
CA LEU A 147 -3.00 7.34 14.39
C LEU A 147 -3.09 7.59 15.91
N MET A 148 -4.31 7.84 16.42
CA MET A 148 -4.53 8.02 17.86
C MET A 148 -4.21 6.74 18.65
N MET A 149 -4.59 5.58 18.15
CA MET A 149 -4.29 4.29 18.79
C MET A 149 -2.78 4.03 18.86
N LEU A 150 -2.01 4.28 17.79
CA LEU A 150 -0.55 4.18 17.82
C LEU A 150 0.06 5.14 18.83
N LYS A 151 -0.40 6.40 18.84
CA LYS A 151 0.06 7.39 19.81
C LYS A 151 -0.21 6.95 21.25
N SER A 152 -1.40 6.42 21.54
CA SER A 152 -1.74 5.89 22.87
C SER A 152 -0.90 4.68 23.27
N ALA A 153 -0.43 3.90 22.30
CA ALA A 153 0.49 2.79 22.51
C ALA A 153 1.96 3.23 22.65
N GLY A 154 2.26 4.53 22.57
CA GLY A 154 3.61 5.05 22.62
C GLY A 154 4.45 4.75 21.36
N ILE A 155 3.81 4.39 20.25
CA ILE A 155 4.49 4.06 19.00
C ILE A 155 4.54 5.30 18.11
N GLU A 156 5.75 5.64 17.71
CA GLU A 156 5.99 6.77 16.82
C GLU A 156 5.61 6.40 15.37
N ILE A 157 4.84 7.28 14.71
CA ILE A 157 4.39 7.05 13.32
C ILE A 157 5.56 7.04 12.34
N PRO A 158 5.46 6.32 11.20
CA PRO A 158 6.48 6.33 10.16
C PRO A 158 6.82 7.72 9.63
N MET A 159 8.08 7.90 9.23
CA MET A 159 8.63 9.18 8.80
C MET A 159 7.87 9.79 7.62
N MET A 160 7.39 9.01 6.67
CA MET A 160 6.63 9.53 5.54
C MET A 160 5.39 10.32 5.97
N TYR A 161 4.69 9.90 7.03
CA TYR A 161 3.58 10.68 7.57
C TYR A 161 4.04 12.00 8.22
N LYS A 162 5.20 11.99 8.89
CA LYS A 162 5.79 13.21 9.48
C LYS A 162 6.22 14.22 8.42
N LEU A 163 6.67 13.72 7.27
CA LEU A 163 6.99 14.53 6.09
C LEU A 163 5.73 15.01 5.34
N GLY A 164 4.53 14.64 5.80
CA GLY A 164 3.26 15.08 5.23
C GLY A 164 2.80 14.27 4.02
N TYR A 165 3.31 13.06 3.81
CA TYR A 165 2.74 12.13 2.82
C TYR A 165 1.50 11.45 3.40
N HIS A 166 0.51 11.22 2.54
CA HIS A 166 -0.76 10.61 2.95
C HIS A 166 -0.61 9.14 3.36
N ASN A 167 0.27 8.41 2.71
CA ASN A 167 0.56 7.00 2.96
C ASN A 167 2.06 6.74 3.10
N ASN A 168 2.41 5.65 3.77
CA ASN A 168 3.79 5.17 3.89
C ASN A 168 4.15 4.25 2.70
N ASN A 169 4.04 4.79 1.50
CA ASN A 169 4.37 4.09 0.25
C ASN A 169 5.88 4.13 -0.03
N CYS A 170 6.30 3.45 -1.10
CA CYS A 170 7.64 3.61 -1.67
C CYS A 170 7.96 5.08 -1.93
N ILE A 171 9.19 5.51 -1.62
CA ILE A 171 9.69 6.82 -2.04
C ILE A 171 9.78 6.83 -3.57
N GLY A 172 9.21 7.85 -4.21
CA GLY A 172 9.13 7.89 -5.67
C GLY A 172 8.11 6.91 -6.26
N CYS A 173 6.95 6.73 -5.61
CA CYS A 173 5.88 5.86 -6.12
C CYS A 173 5.39 6.31 -7.49
N PHE A 174 5.41 5.42 -8.49
CA PHE A 174 5.03 5.71 -9.88
C PHE A 174 3.54 6.03 -10.08
N LYS A 175 2.72 5.86 -9.05
CA LYS A 175 1.32 6.28 -9.06
C LYS A 175 1.12 7.74 -8.65
N GLY A 176 2.19 8.44 -8.26
CA GLY A 176 2.15 9.83 -7.84
C GLY A 176 1.89 10.79 -8.99
N GLY A 177 1.07 11.82 -8.77
CA GLY A 177 0.83 12.92 -9.69
C GLY A 177 1.92 14.01 -9.64
N MET A 178 1.70 15.12 -10.36
CA MET A 178 2.70 16.19 -10.49
C MET A 178 3.09 16.81 -9.15
N GLY A 179 2.12 17.08 -8.27
CA GLY A 179 2.38 17.63 -6.93
C GLY A 179 3.17 16.67 -6.04
N TYR A 180 2.90 15.37 -6.14
CA TYR A 180 3.69 14.36 -5.45
C TYR A 180 5.16 14.37 -5.93
N TRP A 181 5.39 14.38 -7.24
CA TRP A 181 6.75 14.39 -7.79
C TRP A 181 7.50 15.68 -7.49
N ASN A 182 6.82 16.83 -7.44
CA ASN A 182 7.42 18.08 -6.97
C ASN A 182 7.80 18.01 -5.47
N LYS A 183 6.99 17.32 -4.66
CA LYS A 183 7.34 17.07 -3.26
C LYS A 183 8.52 16.08 -3.14
N ILE A 184 8.56 15.01 -3.93
CA ILE A 184 9.72 14.08 -3.98
C ILE A 184 10.98 14.83 -4.43
N ARG A 185 10.89 15.71 -5.43
CA ARG A 185 12.04 16.57 -5.84
C ARG A 185 12.61 17.36 -4.68
N LYS A 186 11.76 17.84 -3.76
CA LYS A 186 12.17 18.62 -2.60
C LYS A 186 12.72 17.75 -1.47
N ASP A 187 12.01 16.68 -1.12
CA ASP A 187 12.29 15.88 0.08
C ASP A 187 13.33 14.78 -0.18
N PHE A 188 13.38 14.27 -1.42
CA PHE A 188 14.25 13.16 -1.85
C PHE A 188 14.82 13.44 -3.25
N PRO A 189 15.69 14.47 -3.41
CA PRO A 189 16.18 14.91 -4.71
C PRO A 189 16.94 13.82 -5.47
N ASP A 190 17.68 12.95 -4.77
CA ASP A 190 18.43 11.87 -5.39
C ASP A 190 17.49 10.84 -6.05
N VAL A 191 16.42 10.47 -5.35
CA VAL A 191 15.39 9.56 -5.90
C VAL A 191 14.70 10.20 -7.11
N PHE A 192 14.37 11.49 -7.03
CA PHE A 192 13.78 12.21 -8.15
C PHE A 192 14.68 12.19 -9.38
N ASN A 193 15.98 12.48 -9.21
CA ASN A 193 16.95 12.51 -10.30
C ASN A 193 17.19 11.12 -10.91
N GLU A 194 17.27 10.09 -10.08
CA GLU A 194 17.42 8.71 -10.56
C GLU A 194 16.21 8.27 -11.39
N VAL A 195 15.00 8.55 -10.93
CA VAL A 195 13.78 8.23 -11.68
C VAL A 195 13.71 9.02 -12.99
N ALA A 196 14.04 10.32 -12.98
CA ALA A 196 14.09 11.14 -14.18
C ALA A 196 15.10 10.61 -15.22
N GLN A 197 16.23 10.09 -14.76
CA GLN A 197 17.20 9.44 -15.64
C GLN A 197 16.63 8.16 -16.27
N VAL A 198 15.96 7.31 -15.49
CA VAL A 198 15.34 6.07 -16.01
C VAL A 198 14.23 6.37 -17.00
N GLU A 199 13.46 7.46 -16.84
CA GLU A 199 12.51 7.91 -17.86
C GLU A 199 13.19 8.19 -19.20
N VAL A 200 14.35 8.86 -19.19
CA VAL A 200 15.12 9.14 -20.40
C VAL A 200 15.68 7.86 -21.03
N GLU A 201 16.25 6.98 -20.21
CA GLU A 201 16.81 5.69 -20.64
C GLU A 201 15.76 4.80 -21.33
N THR A 202 14.56 4.73 -20.72
CA THR A 202 13.47 3.87 -21.21
C THR A 202 12.60 4.52 -22.27
N LYS A 203 12.71 5.83 -22.47
CA LYS A 203 11.86 6.67 -23.33
C LYS A 203 10.37 6.60 -22.93
N HIS A 204 10.08 6.37 -21.65
CA HIS A 204 8.75 6.33 -21.09
C HIS A 204 8.66 7.23 -19.86
N THR A 205 7.51 7.89 -19.68
CA THR A 205 7.29 8.80 -18.56
C THR A 205 6.25 8.27 -17.59
N ILE A 206 6.37 8.68 -16.34
CA ILE A 206 5.36 8.43 -15.30
C ILE A 206 4.18 9.36 -15.50
N LEU A 207 4.47 10.61 -15.86
CA LEU A 207 3.48 11.67 -15.99
C LEU A 207 3.06 11.88 -17.44
N LYS A 208 1.84 12.39 -17.60
CA LYS A 208 1.31 12.89 -18.85
C LYS A 208 0.66 14.26 -18.62
N GLU A 209 0.79 15.15 -19.60
CA GLU A 209 0.08 16.42 -19.65
C GLU A 209 -0.65 16.49 -21.00
N ASN A 210 -1.96 16.74 -21.00
CA ASN A 210 -2.81 16.77 -22.20
C ASN A 210 -2.72 15.52 -23.10
N GLY A 211 -2.46 14.36 -22.49
CA GLY A 211 -2.30 13.08 -23.20
C GLY A 211 -0.88 12.79 -23.67
N GLU A 212 0.01 13.76 -23.67
CA GLU A 212 1.42 13.63 -24.07
C GLU A 212 2.32 13.29 -22.89
N GLN A 213 3.47 12.69 -23.18
CA GLN A 213 4.48 12.35 -22.18
C GLN A 213 5.11 13.62 -21.58
N LEU A 214 5.16 13.68 -20.24
CA LEU A 214 5.84 14.73 -19.50
C LEU A 214 6.97 14.10 -18.67
N TYR A 215 8.21 14.37 -19.06
CA TYR A 215 9.38 13.89 -18.31
C TYR A 215 9.53 14.63 -16.98
N LEU A 216 9.96 13.94 -15.93
CA LEU A 216 10.19 14.55 -14.62
C LEU A 216 11.19 15.71 -14.66
N LYS A 217 12.23 15.62 -15.51
CA LYS A 217 13.20 16.70 -15.71
C LYS A 217 12.54 17.99 -16.21
N ASP A 218 11.46 17.89 -16.97
CA ASP A 218 10.73 19.01 -17.61
C ASP A 218 9.50 19.42 -16.79
N LEU A 219 9.20 18.72 -15.67
CA LEU A 219 8.07 19.05 -14.79
C LEU A 219 8.24 20.44 -14.15
N PRO A 220 7.34 21.42 -14.39
CA PRO A 220 7.40 22.72 -13.73
C PRO A 220 7.26 22.59 -12.20
N LYS A 221 8.03 23.39 -11.46
CA LYS A 221 8.11 23.29 -9.97
C LYS A 221 6.81 23.68 -9.26
N ASP A 222 5.97 24.45 -9.88
CA ASP A 222 4.69 24.98 -9.41
C ASP A 222 3.48 24.13 -9.84
N LYS A 223 3.69 23.10 -10.63
CA LYS A 223 2.60 22.20 -11.11
C LYS A 223 2.19 21.17 -10.07
N GLY A 224 0.91 20.82 -10.13
CA GLY A 224 0.29 19.84 -9.25
C GLY A 224 -0.38 20.47 -8.01
N ASN A 225 -0.99 19.63 -7.19
CA ASN A 225 -1.73 20.06 -6.01
C ASN A 225 -1.61 19.07 -4.86
N GLN A 226 -2.17 19.39 -3.69
CA GLN A 226 -2.12 18.51 -2.52
C GLN A 226 -2.86 17.17 -2.70
N LYS A 227 -3.89 17.11 -3.55
CA LYS A 227 -4.58 15.85 -3.85
C LYS A 227 -3.67 14.82 -4.53
N ASP A 228 -2.64 15.29 -5.22
CA ASP A 228 -1.63 14.42 -5.84
C ASP A 228 -0.84 13.61 -4.80
N LEU A 229 -0.88 13.99 -3.52
CA LEU A 229 -0.27 13.26 -2.40
C LEU A 229 -1.14 12.10 -1.90
N GLU A 230 -2.42 12.04 -2.29
CA GLU A 230 -3.36 10.98 -1.96
C GLU A 230 -3.18 9.78 -2.90
N ILE A 231 -1.97 9.22 -2.94
CA ILE A 231 -1.68 8.04 -3.74
C ILE A 231 -2.39 6.84 -3.10
N PRO A 232 -3.17 6.06 -3.88
CA PRO A 232 -3.79 4.85 -3.36
C PRO A 232 -2.75 3.88 -2.80
N ASP A 233 -3.09 3.21 -1.70
CA ASP A 233 -2.24 2.15 -1.17
C ASP A 233 -1.96 1.12 -2.26
N CYS A 234 -0.69 0.73 -2.38
CA CYS A 234 -0.26 -0.31 -3.29
C CYS A 234 -0.66 -1.67 -2.71
N GLY A 235 -1.94 -2.02 -2.87
CA GLY A 235 -2.50 -3.26 -2.34
C GLY A 235 -1.89 -4.49 -3.02
N LEU A 236 -1.64 -5.53 -2.23
CA LEU A 236 -1.19 -6.86 -2.67
C LEU A 236 -2.10 -7.50 -3.73
N PHE A 237 -3.30 -6.96 -3.89
CA PHE A 237 -4.38 -7.50 -4.68
C PHE A 237 -4.96 -6.49 -5.69
N CYS A 238 -4.20 -5.48 -6.07
CA CYS A 238 -4.65 -4.40 -6.95
C CYS A 238 -4.77 -4.86 -8.42
N ASP A 239 -5.76 -5.71 -8.74
CA ASP A 239 -6.08 -6.11 -10.11
C ASP A 239 -7.35 -5.44 -10.63
N VAL A 240 -8.03 -4.66 -9.81
CA VAL A 240 -9.31 -4.09 -10.18
C VAL A 240 -9.13 -2.65 -10.61
N GLN A 241 -9.21 -2.43 -11.91
CA GLN A 241 -9.44 -1.10 -12.46
C GLN A 241 -10.70 -0.50 -11.83
N MET A 242 -10.60 0.72 -11.36
CA MET A 242 -11.69 1.49 -10.78
C MET A 242 -12.69 1.97 -11.84
N ALA A 243 -13.31 1.06 -12.59
CA ALA A 243 -14.41 1.42 -13.47
C ALA A 243 -15.68 1.61 -12.63
N GLY A 244 -16.15 2.84 -12.59
CA GLY A 244 -17.36 3.42 -12.10
C GLY A 244 -18.54 2.54 -11.67
N LEU A 245 -18.40 1.80 -10.56
CA LEU A 245 -19.56 1.19 -9.91
C LEU A 245 -20.23 2.21 -8.97
N PRO A 246 -21.56 2.22 -8.87
CA PRO A 246 -22.28 3.16 -8.00
C PRO A 246 -21.88 2.98 -6.53
N ILE A 247 -21.83 4.08 -5.83
CA ILE A 247 -21.55 4.16 -4.39
C ILE A 247 -22.69 3.46 -3.66
N LYS A 248 -22.39 2.36 -2.94
CA LYS A 248 -23.34 1.74 -2.00
C LYS A 248 -23.22 2.46 -0.66
N GLU A 249 -24.34 2.74 -0.01
CA GLU A 249 -24.37 3.40 1.30
C GLU A 249 -23.63 2.57 2.36
N ILE A 250 -22.92 3.26 3.26
CA ILE A 250 -22.05 2.61 4.26
C ILE A 250 -22.85 1.88 5.34
N GLU A 251 -24.12 2.22 5.55
CA GLU A 251 -24.91 1.71 6.68
C GLU A 251 -25.08 0.18 6.71
N ASN A 252 -25.19 -0.46 5.56
CA ASN A 252 -25.38 -1.91 5.45
C ASN A 252 -24.08 -2.70 5.19
N VAL A 253 -22.92 -2.07 5.24
CA VAL A 253 -21.64 -2.70 4.86
C VAL A 253 -21.27 -3.87 5.76
N ARG A 254 -21.52 -3.76 7.08
CA ARG A 254 -21.16 -4.84 8.02
C ARG A 254 -21.94 -6.11 7.70
N GLU A 255 -23.24 -6.01 7.46
CA GLU A 255 -24.09 -7.14 7.06
C GLU A 255 -23.64 -7.74 5.71
N THR A 256 -23.37 -6.88 4.73
CA THR A 256 -22.90 -7.31 3.40
C THR A 256 -21.56 -8.02 3.48
N LEU A 257 -20.66 -7.60 4.36
CA LEU A 257 -19.38 -8.26 4.60
C LEU A 257 -19.50 -9.48 5.53
N GLY A 258 -20.67 -9.75 6.12
CA GLY A 258 -20.92 -10.87 7.01
C GLY A 258 -20.36 -10.68 8.42
N TYR A 259 -20.21 -9.44 8.86
CA TYR A 259 -19.80 -9.11 10.23
C TYR A 259 -21.06 -9.00 11.14
N LYS A 260 -21.10 -9.83 12.15
CA LYS A 260 -22.17 -9.80 13.19
C LYS A 260 -21.96 -8.69 14.19
#